data_dce93ecae083c841b3d4658220346721
#
_entry.id   dce93ecae083c841b3d4658220346721
#
_cell.length_a   1.000
_cell.length_b   1.000
_cell.length_c   1.000
_cell.angle_alpha   90.00
_cell.angle_beta   90.00
_cell.angle_gamma   90.00
#
_symmetry.space_group_name_H-M   'P 1'
#
loop_
_entity.id
_entity.type
_entity.pdbx_description
1 polymer ?
#
loop_
_entity_poly.entity_id
_entity_poly.type
_entity_poly.pdbx_seq_one_letter_code
_entity_poly.pdbx_strand_id
1 'polypeptide(L)'
;MEKYLICFLILLSNTILSQNIKVLDEFDDPIYNVGFYNKEQTILKFTNFKGEINLSSFNSNDSIFIQHPSFNNEIIIKSLIKENKIRLISKIINIDEIIFSVNKWRESVNEVTNKAVIFSEQKINEIAPQTSADLLEKSGEIFVQKSQLGGGSPMIRGFSANRILLTLDGIRLNNIIYRSGNLHNIIGVDPNILEGVEVLFGPASVIYGSDALGGAINFKIKDPTFNSNKTVFFNSQKIQYNSSSNSKHYSLNFGFNSRKIGTITSFSFNSFQDLKSGKNRNKYYEDFGYRDEFVVRDYINNEDKIISNNKSNVQKFSGYSQLDFINKVNVKLSNNTNLIHGIYLSKSSNIPRYDRLILYEDIFTPKYGEWYYGPNYFLMNKIELNNFRKTNYYDAFKLNISNQIVKESRHSRLFNN
;
A
#
# COMPACT_ATOMS: atom_id res chain seq x y z
N MET A 1 33.20 -45.35 -62.67
CA MET A 1 33.75 -44.89 -61.40
C MET A 1 33.42 -43.41 -61.10
N GLU A 2 33.39 -42.53 -62.03
CA GLU A 2 33.08 -41.09 -61.82
C GLU A 2 31.68 -40.80 -61.26
N LYS A 3 30.65 -41.55 -61.65
CA LYS A 3 29.29 -41.32 -61.11
C LYS A 3 29.12 -41.64 -59.63
N TYR A 4 29.93 -42.54 -59.07
CA TYR A 4 29.90 -42.88 -57.66
C TYR A 4 30.74 -41.94 -56.81
N LEU A 5 31.72 -41.25 -57.41
CA LEU A 5 32.51 -40.22 -56.74
C LEU A 5 31.71 -38.95 -56.49
N ILE A 6 30.84 -38.58 -57.45
CA ILE A 6 29.92 -37.43 -57.34
C ILE A 6 28.86 -37.70 -56.28
N CYS A 7 28.30 -38.90 -56.19
CA CYS A 7 27.35 -39.26 -55.13
C CYS A 7 28.03 -39.30 -53.72
N PHE A 8 29.29 -39.66 -53.62
CA PHE A 8 30.01 -39.66 -52.36
C PHE A 8 30.40 -38.24 -51.93
N LEU A 9 30.66 -37.32 -52.86
CA LEU A 9 30.91 -35.90 -52.57
C LEU A 9 29.62 -35.17 -52.19
N ILE A 10 28.45 -35.57 -52.67
CA ILE A 10 27.15 -35.02 -52.25
C ILE A 10 26.75 -35.52 -50.86
N LEU A 11 27.18 -36.71 -50.47
CA LEU A 11 26.98 -37.26 -49.11
C LEU A 11 27.91 -36.64 -48.04
N LEU A 12 28.97 -35.97 -48.47
CA LEU A 12 29.90 -35.24 -47.59
C LEU A 12 29.54 -33.76 -47.43
N SER A 13 28.47 -33.29 -48.08
CA SER A 13 27.86 -32.01 -47.68
C SER A 13 27.11 -32.19 -46.35
N ASN A 14 27.90 -32.56 -45.32
CA ASN A 14 27.42 -32.49 -43.97
C ASN A 14 26.91 -31.07 -43.75
N THR A 15 25.61 -30.99 -43.60
CA THR A 15 24.92 -29.86 -43.00
C THR A 15 25.77 -29.32 -41.87
N ILE A 16 26.37 -28.15 -42.10
CA ILE A 16 26.81 -27.29 -40.99
C ILE A 16 25.50 -26.87 -40.32
N LEU A 17 25.02 -27.73 -39.44
CA LEU A 17 23.92 -27.41 -38.56
C LEU A 17 24.43 -26.24 -37.71
N SER A 18 24.09 -25.05 -38.16
CA SER A 18 24.20 -23.84 -37.35
C SER A 18 23.51 -24.17 -36.01
N GLN A 19 24.31 -24.34 -34.95
CA GLN A 19 23.77 -24.56 -33.62
C GLN A 19 23.13 -23.27 -33.16
N ASN A 20 21.89 -23.07 -33.54
CA ASN A 20 21.08 -22.03 -32.97
C ASN A 20 20.61 -22.49 -31.59
N ILE A 21 21.03 -21.78 -30.57
CA ILE A 21 20.63 -22.01 -29.19
C ILE A 21 19.46 -21.12 -28.88
N LYS A 22 18.47 -21.67 -28.19
CA LYS A 22 17.29 -20.94 -27.73
C LYS A 22 17.45 -20.61 -26.24
N VAL A 23 17.33 -19.33 -25.89
CA VAL A 23 17.37 -18.83 -24.52
C VAL A 23 15.96 -18.62 -24.01
N LEU A 24 15.63 -19.24 -22.90
CA LEU A 24 14.29 -19.31 -22.31
C LEU A 24 14.34 -18.85 -20.85
N ASP A 25 13.21 -18.44 -20.32
CA ASP A 25 13.01 -18.20 -18.89
C ASP A 25 12.54 -19.49 -18.16
N GLU A 26 12.15 -19.33 -16.89
CA GLU A 26 11.65 -20.42 -16.05
C GLU A 26 10.31 -21.00 -16.53
N PHE A 27 9.58 -20.27 -17.37
CA PHE A 27 8.27 -20.64 -17.91
C PHE A 27 8.33 -21.15 -19.37
N ASP A 28 9.57 -21.36 -19.89
CA ASP A 28 9.85 -21.73 -21.28
C ASP A 28 9.51 -20.63 -22.30
N ASP A 29 9.37 -19.37 -21.88
CA ASP A 29 9.17 -18.23 -22.77
C ASP A 29 10.52 -17.72 -23.33
N PRO A 30 10.60 -17.34 -24.64
CA PRO A 30 11.84 -16.91 -25.26
C PRO A 30 12.26 -15.52 -24.79
N ILE A 31 13.54 -15.37 -24.43
CA ILE A 31 14.10 -14.10 -23.95
C ILE A 31 14.79 -13.37 -25.12
N TYR A 32 14.29 -12.17 -25.40
CA TYR A 32 14.87 -11.25 -26.38
C TYR A 32 16.01 -10.44 -25.80
N ASN A 33 17.02 -10.10 -26.64
CA ASN A 33 18.13 -9.19 -26.33
C ASN A 33 19.05 -9.63 -25.20
N VAL A 34 19.24 -10.95 -25.02
CA VAL A 34 20.26 -11.49 -24.11
C VAL A 34 21.64 -11.34 -24.75
N GLY A 35 22.56 -10.67 -24.07
CA GLY A 35 23.93 -10.46 -24.52
C GLY A 35 24.82 -11.66 -24.22
N PHE A 36 25.57 -12.13 -25.23
CA PHE A 36 26.58 -13.17 -25.14
C PHE A 36 27.92 -12.56 -25.54
N TYR A 37 28.93 -12.67 -24.71
CA TYR A 37 30.27 -12.14 -24.99
C TYR A 37 31.37 -13.02 -24.43
N ASN A 38 32.55 -13.01 -25.05
CA ASN A 38 33.75 -13.69 -24.57
C ASN A 38 34.45 -12.83 -23.49
N LYS A 39 35.41 -13.41 -22.77
CA LYS A 39 36.16 -12.77 -21.68
C LYS A 39 36.80 -11.45 -22.10
N GLU A 40 37.35 -11.39 -23.31
CA GLU A 40 38.04 -10.23 -23.90
C GLU A 40 37.07 -9.22 -24.48
N GLN A 41 35.75 -9.49 -24.50
CA GLN A 41 34.70 -8.67 -25.08
C GLN A 41 34.91 -8.35 -26.58
N THR A 42 35.65 -9.17 -27.30
CA THR A 42 35.88 -9.04 -28.74
C THR A 42 34.73 -9.60 -29.57
N ILE A 43 33.95 -10.50 -29.00
CA ILE A 43 32.76 -11.11 -29.61
C ILE A 43 31.56 -10.71 -28.74
N LEU A 44 30.56 -10.06 -29.34
CA LEU A 44 29.30 -9.71 -28.69
C LEU A 44 28.14 -10.04 -29.63
N LYS A 45 27.18 -10.81 -29.15
CA LYS A 45 25.98 -11.19 -29.89
C LYS A 45 24.75 -11.13 -28.99
N PHE A 46 23.56 -10.94 -29.60
CA PHE A 46 22.30 -10.85 -28.87
C PHE A 46 21.27 -11.85 -29.43
N THR A 47 20.38 -12.33 -28.55
CA THR A 47 19.23 -13.15 -28.99
C THR A 47 18.21 -12.30 -29.78
N ASN A 48 17.59 -12.95 -30.76
CA ASN A 48 16.49 -12.37 -31.53
C ASN A 48 15.14 -12.45 -30.75
N PHE A 49 14.04 -11.97 -31.36
CA PHE A 49 12.69 -12.00 -30.76
C PHE A 49 12.16 -13.41 -30.45
N LYS A 50 12.76 -14.45 -31.04
CA LYS A 50 12.42 -15.84 -30.75
C LYS A 50 13.34 -16.46 -29.67
N GLY A 51 14.19 -15.65 -29.04
CA GLY A 51 15.18 -16.09 -28.08
C GLY A 51 16.36 -16.84 -28.70
N GLU A 52 16.57 -16.80 -30.04
CA GLU A 52 17.56 -17.61 -30.73
C GLU A 52 18.88 -16.85 -30.91
N ILE A 53 19.98 -17.55 -30.75
CA ILE A 53 21.34 -17.04 -30.96
C ILE A 53 22.23 -18.08 -31.63
N ASN A 54 23.11 -17.62 -32.53
CA ASN A 54 24.11 -18.44 -33.18
C ASN A 54 25.48 -18.23 -32.51
N LEU A 55 26.03 -19.30 -31.93
CA LEU A 55 27.33 -19.28 -31.23
C LEU A 55 28.52 -19.72 -32.10
N SER A 56 28.39 -19.79 -33.44
CA SER A 56 29.47 -20.23 -34.34
C SER A 56 30.75 -19.38 -34.21
N SER A 57 30.64 -18.10 -33.83
CA SER A 57 31.76 -17.17 -33.67
C SER A 57 32.60 -17.39 -32.40
N PHE A 58 32.09 -18.17 -31.45
CA PHE A 58 32.82 -18.50 -30.23
C PHE A 58 33.59 -19.83 -30.41
N ASN A 59 34.82 -19.94 -29.87
CA ASN A 59 35.56 -21.18 -29.87
C ASN A 59 35.01 -22.20 -28.87
N SER A 60 35.28 -23.48 -29.06
CA SER A 60 34.68 -24.56 -28.26
C SER A 60 35.05 -24.47 -26.76
N ASN A 61 36.21 -23.92 -26.42
CA ASN A 61 36.67 -23.76 -25.04
C ASN A 61 36.45 -22.35 -24.47
N ASP A 62 35.80 -21.49 -25.21
CA ASP A 62 35.51 -20.12 -24.73
C ASP A 62 34.52 -20.15 -23.57
N SER A 63 34.87 -19.40 -22.53
CA SER A 63 33.91 -19.00 -21.49
C SER A 63 32.99 -17.90 -22.04
N ILE A 64 31.75 -18.20 -22.21
CA ILE A 64 30.75 -17.28 -22.73
C ILE A 64 29.99 -16.68 -21.53
N PHE A 65 30.05 -15.38 -21.42
CA PHE A 65 29.31 -14.60 -20.44
C PHE A 65 27.93 -14.25 -21.00
N ILE A 66 26.90 -14.55 -20.23
CA ILE A 66 25.51 -14.29 -20.59
C ILE A 66 24.97 -13.23 -19.66
N GLN A 67 24.43 -12.16 -20.21
CA GLN A 67 23.92 -11.02 -19.45
C GLN A 67 22.60 -10.50 -20.01
N HIS A 68 21.67 -10.24 -19.08
CA HIS A 68 20.42 -9.55 -19.37
C HIS A 68 19.99 -8.74 -18.14
N PRO A 69 19.41 -7.54 -18.28
CA PRO A 69 19.02 -6.69 -17.13
C PRO A 69 18.09 -7.35 -16.13
N SER A 70 17.18 -8.22 -16.60
CA SER A 70 16.13 -8.85 -15.78
C SER A 70 16.45 -10.28 -15.33
N PHE A 71 17.62 -10.85 -15.73
CA PHE A 71 17.99 -12.23 -15.40
C PHE A 71 19.38 -12.28 -14.73
N ASN A 72 19.63 -13.34 -13.98
CA ASN A 72 20.94 -13.56 -13.36
C ASN A 72 22.01 -13.76 -14.45
N ASN A 73 23.19 -13.18 -14.22
CA ASN A 73 24.31 -13.39 -15.13
C ASN A 73 24.80 -14.83 -15.01
N GLU A 74 25.07 -15.47 -16.15
CA GLU A 74 25.63 -16.82 -16.19
C GLU A 74 26.93 -16.85 -17.00
N ILE A 75 27.76 -17.84 -16.70
CA ILE A 75 28.99 -18.12 -17.46
C ILE A 75 28.95 -19.58 -17.85
N ILE A 76 29.01 -19.85 -19.16
CA ILE A 76 28.98 -21.20 -19.69
C ILE A 76 30.23 -21.44 -20.60
N ILE A 77 30.69 -22.66 -20.68
CA ILE A 77 31.71 -23.07 -21.64
C ILE A 77 30.96 -23.66 -22.85
N LYS A 78 31.26 -23.19 -24.07
CA LYS A 78 30.56 -23.61 -25.27
C LYS A 78 30.50 -25.14 -25.44
N SER A 79 31.59 -25.85 -25.17
CA SER A 79 31.67 -27.32 -25.28
C SER A 79 30.78 -28.09 -24.29
N LEU A 80 30.35 -27.43 -23.20
CA LEU A 80 29.47 -28.02 -22.17
C LEU A 80 27.97 -27.85 -22.49
N ILE A 81 27.61 -27.12 -23.54
CA ILE A 81 26.22 -26.95 -23.95
C ILE A 81 25.77 -28.25 -24.62
N LYS A 82 25.07 -29.10 -23.90
CA LYS A 82 24.54 -30.40 -24.38
C LYS A 82 23.18 -30.25 -25.08
N GLU A 83 22.39 -29.28 -24.70
CA GLU A 83 21.07 -29.02 -25.23
C GLU A 83 21.07 -27.70 -26.04
N ASN A 84 20.26 -27.64 -27.08
CA ASN A 84 20.10 -26.40 -27.84
C ASN A 84 19.25 -25.36 -27.11
N LYS A 85 19.23 -25.40 -25.79
CA LYS A 85 18.46 -24.53 -24.92
C LYS A 85 19.30 -24.09 -23.72
N ILE A 86 19.18 -22.82 -23.35
CA ILE A 86 19.72 -22.26 -22.12
C ILE A 86 18.56 -21.64 -21.36
N ARG A 87 18.42 -21.96 -20.06
CA ARG A 87 17.40 -21.34 -19.21
C ARG A 87 18.07 -20.35 -18.29
N LEU A 88 17.55 -19.11 -18.27
CA LEU A 88 17.99 -18.07 -17.34
C LEU A 88 16.94 -17.91 -16.24
N ILE A 89 17.44 -17.72 -15.03
CA ILE A 89 16.61 -17.47 -13.85
C ILE A 89 16.43 -15.97 -13.68
N SER A 90 15.20 -15.53 -13.48
CA SER A 90 14.87 -14.13 -13.27
C SER A 90 15.66 -13.54 -12.11
N LYS A 91 16.24 -12.39 -12.34
CA LYS A 91 16.97 -11.67 -11.29
C LYS A 91 15.94 -11.01 -10.36
N ILE A 92 15.88 -11.48 -9.12
CA ILE A 92 15.13 -10.78 -8.07
C ILE A 92 15.93 -9.49 -7.80
N ILE A 93 15.47 -8.40 -8.40
CA ILE A 93 15.94 -7.06 -8.04
C ILE A 93 15.22 -6.71 -6.75
N ASN A 94 15.85 -6.92 -5.62
CA ASN A 94 15.43 -6.27 -4.40
C ASN A 94 15.70 -4.77 -4.60
N ILE A 95 14.68 -4.05 -4.99
CA ILE A 95 14.70 -2.59 -4.90
C ILE A 95 14.65 -2.33 -3.39
N ASP A 96 15.71 -1.79 -2.82
CA ASP A 96 15.74 -1.37 -1.44
C ASP A 96 14.52 -0.48 -1.18
N GLU A 97 13.69 -0.88 -0.21
CA GLU A 97 12.54 -0.07 0.17
C GLU A 97 13.07 1.26 0.72
N ILE A 98 12.55 2.34 0.14
CA ILE A 98 12.92 3.70 0.53
C ILE A 98 11.92 4.18 1.56
N ILE A 99 12.38 4.59 2.73
CA ILE A 99 11.56 5.22 3.77
C ILE A 99 11.80 6.72 3.85
N PHE A 100 10.71 7.42 4.14
CA PHE A 100 10.71 8.87 4.37
C PHE A 100 10.58 9.23 5.84
N SER A 101 10.18 8.26 6.67
CA SER A 101 9.78 8.54 8.04
C SER A 101 10.94 8.75 9.00
N VAL A 102 12.11 8.18 8.72
CA VAL A 102 13.22 8.18 9.70
C VAL A 102 13.86 9.56 9.84
N ASN A 103 14.30 10.16 8.73
CA ASN A 103 15.02 11.44 8.73
C ASN A 103 14.29 12.56 7.99
N LYS A 104 13.00 12.36 7.63
CA LYS A 104 12.22 13.25 6.74
C LYS A 104 12.79 13.38 5.32
N TRP A 105 13.82 12.61 4.97
CA TRP A 105 14.46 12.46 3.67
C TRP A 105 14.33 11.01 3.19
N ARG A 106 14.60 10.79 1.90
CA ARG A 106 14.60 9.45 1.33
C ARG A 106 15.87 8.71 1.76
N GLU A 107 15.70 7.60 2.42
CA GLU A 107 16.79 6.70 2.81
C GLU A 107 16.42 5.25 2.50
N SER A 108 17.42 4.40 2.31
CA SER A 108 17.20 2.95 2.24
C SER A 108 16.86 2.40 3.62
N VAL A 109 15.95 1.43 3.69
CA VAL A 109 15.61 0.71 4.94
C VAL A 109 16.86 0.17 5.63
N ASN A 110 17.84 -0.28 4.83
CA ASN A 110 19.08 -0.89 5.32
C ASN A 110 20.02 0.12 6.00
N GLU A 111 19.86 1.42 5.75
CA GLU A 111 20.66 2.50 6.33
C GLU A 111 20.07 3.02 7.63
N VAL A 112 18.85 2.60 7.97
CA VAL A 112 18.12 3.08 9.13
C VAL A 112 18.47 2.24 10.36
N THR A 113 18.92 2.91 11.42
CA THR A 113 19.30 2.26 12.69
C THR A 113 18.11 1.71 13.49
N ASN A 114 16.93 2.29 13.32
CA ASN A 114 15.72 1.86 13.98
C ASN A 114 14.97 0.82 13.13
N LYS A 115 14.30 -0.16 13.79
CA LYS A 115 13.40 -1.05 13.07
C LYS A 115 12.33 -0.21 12.36
N ALA A 116 12.22 -0.38 11.05
CA ALA A 116 11.16 0.20 10.24
C ALA A 116 10.43 -0.91 9.47
N VAL A 117 9.14 -0.73 9.26
CA VAL A 117 8.30 -1.61 8.43
C VAL A 117 7.56 -0.76 7.43
N ILE A 118 7.58 -1.21 6.17
CA ILE A 118 6.93 -0.52 5.07
C ILE A 118 5.82 -1.42 4.50
N PHE A 119 4.65 -0.82 4.31
CA PHE A 119 3.57 -1.41 3.53
C PHE A 119 3.52 -0.67 2.21
N SER A 120 4.07 -1.25 1.15
CA SER A 120 3.99 -0.71 -0.20
C SER A 120 2.55 -0.76 -0.74
N GLU A 121 2.25 0.01 -1.79
CA GLU A 121 0.97 -0.02 -2.51
C GLU A 121 0.58 -1.46 -2.92
N GLN A 122 1.56 -2.25 -3.40
CA GLN A 122 1.35 -3.65 -3.75
C GLN A 122 0.89 -4.46 -2.52
N LYS A 123 1.57 -4.34 -1.40
CA LYS A 123 1.24 -5.05 -0.16
C LYS A 123 -0.12 -4.65 0.38
N ILE A 124 -0.47 -3.37 0.32
CA ILE A 124 -1.81 -2.87 0.69
C ILE A 124 -2.89 -3.50 -0.19
N ASN A 125 -2.65 -3.59 -1.50
CA ASN A 125 -3.59 -4.21 -2.44
C ASN A 125 -3.74 -5.72 -2.21
N GLU A 126 -2.67 -6.44 -1.88
CA GLU A 126 -2.70 -7.87 -1.51
C GLU A 126 -3.51 -8.12 -0.23
N ILE A 127 -3.30 -7.29 0.79
CA ILE A 127 -4.03 -7.37 2.07
C ILE A 127 -5.50 -7.04 1.89
N ALA A 128 -5.84 -6.14 0.94
CA ALA A 128 -7.19 -5.63 0.69
C ALA A 128 -7.93 -5.22 1.98
N PRO A 129 -7.36 -4.32 2.81
CA PRO A 129 -7.94 -3.94 4.09
C PRO A 129 -9.23 -3.14 3.89
N GLN A 130 -10.17 -3.23 4.84
CA GLN A 130 -11.38 -2.40 4.83
C GLN A 130 -11.10 -0.97 5.32
N THR A 131 -10.20 -0.85 6.29
CA THR A 131 -9.81 0.42 6.92
C THR A 131 -8.29 0.46 7.14
N SER A 132 -7.74 1.64 7.39
CA SER A 132 -6.32 1.76 7.78
C SER A 132 -6.02 1.07 9.12
N ALA A 133 -7.03 0.91 9.98
CA ALA A 133 -6.93 0.11 11.20
C ALA A 133 -6.69 -1.38 10.89
N ASP A 134 -7.43 -1.94 9.92
CA ASP A 134 -7.25 -3.32 9.47
C ASP A 134 -5.90 -3.53 8.78
N LEU A 135 -5.44 -2.54 8.01
CA LEU A 135 -4.12 -2.58 7.38
C LEU A 135 -3.01 -2.75 8.42
N LEU A 136 -3.01 -1.92 9.45
CA LEU A 136 -1.99 -1.97 10.50
C LEU A 136 -2.08 -3.26 11.32
N GLU A 137 -3.30 -3.72 11.66
CA GLU A 137 -3.52 -4.95 12.40
C GLU A 137 -3.02 -6.19 11.64
N LYS A 138 -3.34 -6.29 10.35
CA LYS A 138 -2.92 -7.40 9.49
C LYS A 138 -1.41 -7.44 9.24
N SER A 139 -0.68 -6.42 9.65
CA SER A 139 0.79 -6.41 9.60
C SER A 139 1.43 -7.45 10.52
N GLY A 140 0.74 -7.83 11.59
CA GLY A 140 1.30 -8.66 12.66
C GLY A 140 2.31 -7.95 13.58
N GLU A 141 2.67 -6.71 13.27
CA GLU A 141 3.67 -5.92 13.99
C GLU A 141 3.07 -4.86 14.91
N ILE A 142 1.82 -4.47 14.63
CA ILE A 142 1.11 -3.41 15.34
C ILE A 142 -0.18 -3.98 15.90
N PHE A 143 -0.36 -3.85 17.20
CA PHE A 143 -1.66 -4.13 17.80
C PHE A 143 -2.59 -2.94 17.57
N VAL A 144 -3.82 -3.20 17.12
CA VAL A 144 -4.82 -2.15 16.95
C VAL A 144 -6.01 -2.43 17.86
N GLN A 145 -6.21 -1.54 18.84
CA GLN A 145 -7.38 -1.62 19.70
C GLN A 145 -8.61 -1.11 18.94
N LYS A 146 -9.58 -1.99 18.77
CA LYS A 146 -10.87 -1.68 18.13
C LYS A 146 -12.00 -1.92 19.13
N SER A 147 -12.87 -0.94 19.31
CA SER A 147 -14.11 -1.04 20.08
C SER A 147 -15.35 -1.08 19.19
N GLN A 148 -15.16 -0.77 17.91
CA GLN A 148 -16.21 -0.70 16.88
C GLN A 148 -15.58 -0.83 15.50
N LEU A 149 -16.43 -1.03 14.46
CA LEU A 149 -15.98 -1.11 13.07
C LEU A 149 -15.27 0.17 12.61
N GLY A 150 -15.84 1.33 12.93
CA GLY A 150 -15.31 2.66 12.59
C GLY A 150 -14.38 3.21 13.65
N GLY A 151 -13.54 2.41 14.26
CA GLY A 151 -12.54 2.83 15.24
C GLY A 151 -11.27 2.02 15.14
N GLY A 152 -10.15 2.63 15.48
CA GLY A 152 -8.88 1.93 15.54
C GLY A 152 -7.80 2.79 16.17
N SER A 153 -7.21 2.30 17.25
CA SER A 153 -6.10 2.95 17.96
C SER A 153 -4.87 2.05 17.87
N PRO A 154 -3.84 2.44 17.12
CA PRO A 154 -2.62 1.65 16.99
C PRO A 154 -1.83 1.69 18.29
N MET A 155 -1.22 0.56 18.62
CA MET A 155 -0.32 0.39 19.76
C MET A 155 0.99 -0.24 19.29
N ILE A 156 2.10 0.39 19.64
CA ILE A 156 3.45 -0.07 19.31
C ILE A 156 4.17 -0.40 20.62
N ARG A 157 4.53 -1.66 20.84
CA ARG A 157 5.28 -2.11 22.02
C ARG A 157 4.69 -1.60 23.35
N GLY A 158 3.36 -1.57 23.49
CA GLY A 158 2.65 -1.09 24.65
C GLY A 158 2.43 0.44 24.73
N PHE A 159 3.03 1.21 23.82
CA PHE A 159 2.75 2.64 23.69
C PHE A 159 1.49 2.86 22.86
N SER A 160 0.65 3.80 23.27
CA SER A 160 -0.61 4.17 22.60
C SER A 160 -0.89 5.66 22.69
N ALA A 161 -1.92 6.10 22.00
CA ALA A 161 -2.41 7.48 22.01
C ALA A 161 -1.30 8.52 21.73
N ASN A 162 -1.13 9.53 22.56
CA ASN A 162 -0.16 10.60 22.39
C ASN A 162 1.32 10.18 22.53
N ARG A 163 1.60 8.87 22.58
CA ARG A 163 2.98 8.35 22.56
C ARG A 163 3.36 7.74 21.22
N ILE A 164 2.42 7.72 20.28
CA ILE A 164 2.63 7.32 18.89
C ILE A 164 2.25 8.50 18.00
N LEU A 165 3.17 8.92 17.17
CA LEU A 165 2.91 9.98 16.21
C LEU A 165 2.26 9.39 14.94
N LEU A 166 1.16 10.00 14.52
CA LEU A 166 0.54 9.75 13.23
C LEU A 166 0.83 10.91 12.29
N THR A 167 1.23 10.62 11.05
CA THR A 167 1.42 11.64 10.01
C THR A 167 0.74 11.24 8.71
N LEU A 168 0.31 12.24 7.95
CA LEU A 168 -0.17 12.10 6.58
C LEU A 168 0.73 12.95 5.68
N ASP A 169 1.45 12.33 4.75
CA ASP A 169 2.47 13.01 3.94
C ASP A 169 3.46 13.85 4.77
N GLY A 170 3.87 13.30 5.92
CA GLY A 170 4.79 13.96 6.84
C GLY A 170 4.19 15.09 7.67
N ILE A 171 2.91 15.40 7.52
CA ILE A 171 2.18 16.37 8.35
C ILE A 171 1.50 15.65 9.51
N ARG A 172 1.72 16.15 10.71
CA ARG A 172 1.21 15.58 11.96
C ARG A 172 -0.33 15.58 11.97
N LEU A 173 -0.92 14.43 12.27
CA LEU A 173 -2.37 14.24 12.44
C LEU A 173 -2.82 14.35 13.91
N ASN A 174 -1.89 14.25 14.84
CA ASN A 174 -2.20 14.34 16.25
C ASN A 174 -2.75 15.74 16.57
N ASN A 175 -4.04 15.83 16.77
CA ASN A 175 -4.73 17.08 17.11
C ASN A 175 -4.95 17.18 18.64
N ILE A 176 -5.52 18.31 19.09
CA ILE A 176 -5.77 18.58 20.53
C ILE A 176 -6.88 17.68 21.11
N ILE A 177 -7.71 17.06 20.26
CA ILE A 177 -8.83 16.22 20.68
C ILE A 177 -8.30 14.84 21.07
N TYR A 178 -7.40 14.81 22.06
CA TYR A 178 -6.99 13.56 22.68
C TYR A 178 -8.03 13.11 23.69
N ARG A 179 -8.58 11.96 23.43
CA ARG A 179 -9.40 11.26 24.40
C ARG A 179 -8.46 10.54 25.36
N SER A 180 -8.60 10.79 26.66
CA SER A 180 -7.80 10.12 27.65
C SER A 180 -7.74 8.62 27.37
N GLY A 181 -6.57 8.18 27.03
CA GLY A 181 -6.20 6.79 27.12
C GLY A 181 -6.26 5.95 25.88
N ASN A 182 -6.83 6.23 24.72
CA ASN A 182 -6.74 5.20 23.66
C ASN A 182 -7.36 5.51 22.28
N LEU A 183 -7.56 6.73 21.90
CA LEU A 183 -8.39 6.89 20.70
C LEU A 183 -7.76 7.82 19.65
N HIS A 184 -6.66 7.34 19.08
CA HIS A 184 -6.33 7.76 17.73
C HIS A 184 -7.30 7.10 16.75
N ASN A 185 -8.09 7.90 16.06
CA ASN A 185 -8.93 7.35 15.02
C ASN A 185 -8.21 7.41 13.67
N ILE A 186 -7.54 6.32 13.32
CA ILE A 186 -6.83 6.20 12.03
C ILE A 186 -7.74 5.89 10.85
N ILE A 187 -9.02 5.68 11.05
CA ILE A 187 -9.97 5.37 9.97
C ILE A 187 -10.20 6.56 9.02
N GLY A 188 -9.87 7.79 9.46
CA GLY A 188 -9.98 8.98 8.60
C GLY A 188 -9.03 8.99 7.40
N VAL A 189 -8.17 7.97 7.25
CA VAL A 189 -7.29 7.77 6.10
C VAL A 189 -7.73 6.51 5.37
N ASP A 190 -8.19 6.64 4.13
CA ASP A 190 -8.56 5.47 3.31
C ASP A 190 -7.29 4.73 2.85
N PRO A 191 -7.12 3.42 3.14
CA PRO A 191 -5.96 2.67 2.71
C PRO A 191 -5.82 2.55 1.19
N ASN A 192 -6.90 2.70 0.43
CA ASN A 192 -6.90 2.52 -1.03
C ASN A 192 -6.32 3.71 -1.82
N ILE A 193 -6.04 4.83 -1.15
CA ILE A 193 -5.42 6.03 -1.75
C ILE A 193 -3.93 6.15 -1.40
N LEU A 194 -3.42 5.22 -0.59
CA LEU A 194 -2.05 5.28 -0.10
C LEU A 194 -1.06 4.71 -1.13
N GLU A 195 0.07 5.37 -1.28
CA GLU A 195 1.28 4.82 -1.91
C GLU A 195 1.94 3.82 -0.98
N GLY A 196 1.85 4.06 0.33
CA GLY A 196 2.40 3.19 1.35
C GLY A 196 2.15 3.69 2.76
N VAL A 197 2.49 2.83 3.72
CA VAL A 197 2.53 3.18 5.14
C VAL A 197 3.87 2.79 5.69
N GLU A 198 4.51 3.72 6.36
CA GLU A 198 5.80 3.53 7.01
C GLU A 198 5.60 3.54 8.52
N VAL A 199 6.14 2.52 9.19
CA VAL A 199 6.08 2.40 10.64
C VAL A 199 7.48 2.38 11.21
N LEU A 200 7.81 3.38 11.99
CA LEU A 200 9.06 3.48 12.71
C LEU A 200 8.85 3.04 14.16
N PHE A 201 9.61 2.04 14.60
CA PHE A 201 9.54 1.50 15.96
C PHE A 201 10.60 2.14 16.86
N GLY A 202 10.17 2.55 18.05
CA GLY A 202 11.05 3.16 19.05
C GLY A 202 11.04 4.68 19.01
N PRO A 203 11.91 5.34 19.81
CA PRO A 203 11.86 6.78 19.99
C PRO A 203 12.25 7.52 18.70
N ALA A 204 11.26 8.21 18.15
CA ALA A 204 11.41 9.09 16.98
C ALA A 204 11.28 10.58 17.37
N SER A 205 11.21 10.87 18.65
CA SER A 205 10.95 12.23 19.17
C SER A 205 12.06 13.24 18.86
N VAL A 206 13.29 12.79 18.63
CA VAL A 206 14.40 13.66 18.20
C VAL A 206 14.10 14.26 16.81
N ILE A 207 13.45 13.49 15.92
CA ILE A 207 13.17 13.90 14.54
C ILE A 207 11.79 14.55 14.43
N TYR A 208 10.81 13.97 15.12
CA TYR A 208 9.40 14.33 14.97
C TYR A 208 8.84 15.17 16.12
N GLY A 209 9.60 15.35 17.19
CA GLY A 209 9.16 16.08 18.38
C GLY A 209 8.28 15.24 19.31
N SER A 210 7.43 15.90 20.08
CA SER A 210 6.51 15.26 21.01
C SER A 210 5.59 14.23 20.33
N ASP A 211 5.06 13.28 21.11
CA ASP A 211 4.16 12.21 20.70
C ASP A 211 4.82 11.05 19.91
N ALA A 212 6.10 11.16 19.52
CA ALA A 212 6.82 10.09 18.85
C ALA A 212 7.71 9.27 19.81
N LEU A 213 7.26 9.04 21.04
CA LEU A 213 8.03 8.32 22.06
C LEU A 213 8.09 6.82 21.78
N GLY A 214 6.96 6.21 21.42
CA GLY A 214 6.84 4.78 21.13
C GLY A 214 7.09 4.44 19.67
N GLY A 215 6.95 5.42 18.77
CA GLY A 215 7.11 5.28 17.34
C GLY A 215 6.35 6.32 16.53
N ALA A 216 6.48 6.21 15.22
CA ALA A 216 5.75 7.04 14.26
C ALA A 216 5.14 6.18 13.15
N ILE A 217 3.95 6.53 12.70
CA ILE A 217 3.27 5.93 11.57
C ILE A 217 3.01 7.02 10.54
N ASN A 218 3.59 6.89 9.36
CA ASN A 218 3.44 7.84 8.26
C ASN A 218 2.61 7.21 7.14
N PHE A 219 1.45 7.79 6.88
CA PHE A 219 0.61 7.46 5.73
C PHE A 219 1.06 8.30 4.55
N LYS A 220 1.62 7.64 3.55
CA LYS A 220 2.13 8.31 2.35
C LYS A 220 1.13 8.20 1.22
N ILE A 221 0.79 9.34 0.63
CA ILE A 221 -0.05 9.43 -0.57
C ILE A 221 0.84 9.66 -1.79
N LYS A 222 0.47 9.05 -2.90
CA LYS A 222 1.23 9.13 -4.14
C LYS A 222 1.43 10.59 -4.59
N ASP A 223 2.68 10.93 -4.88
CA ASP A 223 3.01 12.24 -5.42
C ASP A 223 2.87 12.24 -6.96
N PRO A 224 2.28 13.30 -7.54
CA PRO A 224 2.25 13.45 -8.99
C PRO A 224 3.67 13.58 -9.54
N THR A 225 3.96 12.88 -10.62
CA THR A 225 5.26 12.86 -11.30
C THR A 225 5.25 13.74 -12.55
N PHE A 226 6.42 13.92 -13.17
CA PHE A 226 6.56 14.63 -14.45
C PHE A 226 6.87 13.63 -15.56
N ASN A 227 6.42 13.95 -16.78
CA ASN A 227 6.80 13.20 -17.98
C ASN A 227 7.45 14.15 -19.00
N SER A 228 8.72 13.91 -19.32
CA SER A 228 9.51 14.80 -20.19
C SER A 228 9.10 14.75 -21.66
N ASN A 229 8.53 13.62 -22.11
CA ASN A 229 8.32 13.35 -23.54
C ASN A 229 6.94 13.80 -24.02
N LYS A 230 5.90 13.48 -23.25
CA LYS A 230 4.50 13.76 -23.62
C LYS A 230 3.62 13.91 -22.38
N THR A 231 2.46 14.52 -22.55
CA THR A 231 1.43 14.48 -21.50
C THR A 231 0.78 13.10 -21.50
N VAL A 232 0.81 12.44 -20.36
CA VAL A 232 0.21 11.10 -20.14
C VAL A 232 -0.92 11.22 -19.15
N PHE A 233 -2.12 10.83 -19.55
CA PHE A 233 -3.28 10.72 -18.70
C PHE A 233 -3.35 9.32 -18.10
N PHE A 234 -3.80 9.21 -16.86
CA PHE A 234 -4.03 7.93 -16.22
C PHE A 234 -5.33 7.96 -15.43
N ASN A 235 -5.94 6.81 -15.31
CA ASN A 235 -7.05 6.57 -14.40
C ASN A 235 -6.96 5.14 -13.85
N SER A 236 -7.48 4.93 -12.65
CA SER A 236 -7.70 3.63 -12.07
C SER A 236 -8.97 3.64 -11.24
N GLN A 237 -9.70 2.54 -11.28
CA GLN A 237 -10.91 2.35 -10.51
C GLN A 237 -10.79 1.07 -9.70
N LYS A 238 -11.28 1.09 -8.48
CA LYS A 238 -11.34 -0.07 -7.61
C LYS A 238 -12.72 -0.20 -7.00
N ILE A 239 -13.29 -1.40 -7.10
CA ILE A 239 -14.52 -1.77 -6.43
C ILE A 239 -14.19 -2.94 -5.51
N GLN A 240 -14.56 -2.85 -4.25
CA GLN A 240 -14.34 -3.91 -3.28
C GLN A 240 -15.63 -4.17 -2.51
N TYR A 241 -15.92 -5.46 -2.28
CA TYR A 241 -17.03 -5.91 -1.45
C TYR A 241 -16.51 -6.83 -0.36
N ASN A 242 -16.97 -6.61 0.88
CA ASN A 242 -16.64 -7.47 2.03
C ASN A 242 -17.92 -8.02 2.66
N SER A 243 -18.05 -9.34 2.69
CA SER A 243 -19.25 -10.02 3.16
C SER A 243 -19.47 -9.93 4.67
N SER A 244 -18.40 -9.74 5.47
CA SER A 244 -18.49 -9.63 6.93
C SER A 244 -19.27 -8.41 7.42
N SER A 245 -19.19 -7.31 6.68
CA SER A 245 -19.89 -6.05 6.97
C SER A 245 -20.83 -5.62 5.85
N ASN A 246 -21.03 -6.46 4.81
CA ASN A 246 -21.67 -6.07 3.55
C ASN A 246 -21.12 -4.71 3.04
N SER A 247 -19.85 -4.43 3.31
CA SER A 247 -19.29 -3.15 2.92
C SER A 247 -19.04 -3.09 1.43
N LYS A 248 -19.27 -1.91 0.88
CA LYS A 248 -19.01 -1.55 -0.51
C LYS A 248 -18.03 -0.41 -0.51
N HIS A 249 -16.93 -0.61 -1.20
CA HIS A 249 -15.94 0.42 -1.46
C HIS A 249 -15.88 0.71 -2.95
N TYR A 250 -15.83 1.98 -3.28
CA TYR A 250 -15.54 2.47 -4.62
C TYR A 250 -14.47 3.54 -4.54
N SER A 251 -13.43 3.42 -5.35
CA SER A 251 -12.43 4.48 -5.51
C SER A 251 -12.12 4.74 -6.98
N LEU A 252 -11.87 6.00 -7.28
CA LEU A 252 -11.48 6.52 -8.58
C LEU A 252 -10.24 7.38 -8.40
N ASN A 253 -9.16 7.03 -9.09
CA ASN A 253 -7.95 7.83 -9.16
C ASN A 253 -7.72 8.24 -10.61
N PHE A 254 -7.46 9.50 -10.86
CA PHE A 254 -7.16 10.01 -12.18
C PHE A 254 -6.23 11.23 -12.13
N GLY A 255 -5.58 11.49 -13.21
CA GLY A 255 -4.67 12.62 -13.31
C GLY A 255 -3.91 12.64 -14.63
N PHE A 256 -2.93 13.51 -14.68
CA PHE A 256 -1.99 13.56 -15.79
C PHE A 256 -0.59 13.96 -15.34
N ASN A 257 0.39 13.53 -16.10
CA ASN A 257 1.78 13.91 -15.96
C ASN A 257 2.26 14.58 -17.25
N SER A 258 2.67 15.81 -17.17
CA SER A 258 3.27 16.59 -18.27
C SER A 258 4.70 17.00 -17.92
N ARG A 259 5.36 17.77 -18.82
CA ARG A 259 6.74 18.22 -18.61
C ARG A 259 6.91 19.13 -17.40
N LYS A 260 5.90 19.93 -17.06
CA LYS A 260 5.97 20.95 -15.99
C LYS A 260 4.96 20.73 -14.88
N ILE A 261 3.90 20.01 -15.13
CA ILE A 261 2.78 19.85 -14.20
C ILE A 261 2.41 18.37 -14.16
N GLY A 262 2.32 17.83 -12.95
CA GLY A 262 1.71 16.56 -12.66
C GLY A 262 0.51 16.74 -11.73
N THR A 263 -0.53 15.94 -11.90
CA THR A 263 -1.71 15.98 -11.03
C THR A 263 -2.16 14.58 -10.68
N ILE A 264 -2.71 14.41 -9.50
CA ILE A 264 -3.47 13.23 -9.10
C ILE A 264 -4.70 13.68 -8.32
N THR A 265 -5.85 13.13 -8.68
CA THR A 265 -7.11 13.31 -7.97
C THR A 265 -7.62 11.93 -7.58
N SER A 266 -7.94 11.76 -6.32
CA SER A 266 -8.53 10.55 -5.77
C SER A 266 -9.85 10.88 -5.12
N PHE A 267 -10.83 10.05 -5.41
CA PHE A 267 -12.14 10.07 -4.76
C PHE A 267 -12.47 8.67 -4.29
N SER A 268 -12.89 8.50 -3.04
CA SER A 268 -13.38 7.23 -2.55
C SER A 268 -14.62 7.36 -1.71
N PHE A 269 -15.45 6.33 -1.77
CA PHE A 269 -16.65 6.20 -0.96
C PHE A 269 -16.72 4.81 -0.35
N ASN A 270 -16.83 4.76 0.96
CA ASN A 270 -16.96 3.56 1.76
C ASN A 270 -18.34 3.52 2.42
N SER A 271 -19.07 2.43 2.25
CA SER A 271 -20.34 2.17 2.94
C SER A 271 -20.23 0.85 3.69
N PHE A 272 -20.11 0.93 5.00
CA PHE A 272 -20.07 -0.22 5.90
C PHE A 272 -21.46 -0.44 6.48
N GLN A 273 -22.01 -1.62 6.27
CA GLN A 273 -23.24 -2.05 6.93
C GLN A 273 -22.91 -2.69 8.28
N ASP A 274 -23.94 -3.14 9.00
CA ASP A 274 -23.75 -3.81 10.27
C ASP A 274 -22.83 -5.04 10.15
N LEU A 275 -21.88 -5.16 11.06
CA LEU A 275 -20.91 -6.24 11.10
C LEU A 275 -21.60 -7.57 11.40
N LYS A 276 -21.16 -8.63 10.73
CA LYS A 276 -21.64 -10.00 10.98
C LYS A 276 -20.57 -10.79 11.69
N SER A 277 -20.92 -11.37 12.83
CA SER A 277 -20.06 -12.34 13.52
C SER A 277 -20.08 -13.70 12.80
N GLY A 278 -18.97 -14.44 12.91
CA GLY A 278 -18.88 -15.79 12.37
C GLY A 278 -19.88 -16.76 13.04
N LYS A 279 -20.17 -17.88 12.38
CA LYS A 279 -21.06 -18.92 12.93
C LYS A 279 -20.30 -19.96 13.75
N ASN A 280 -19.04 -20.22 13.42
CA ASN A 280 -18.20 -21.16 14.16
C ASN A 280 -17.63 -20.48 15.39
N ARG A 281 -18.01 -20.97 16.57
CA ARG A 281 -17.62 -20.41 17.85
C ARG A 281 -16.93 -21.45 18.71
N ASN A 282 -16.19 -20.99 19.70
CA ASN A 282 -15.66 -21.85 20.73
C ASN A 282 -16.83 -22.35 21.62
N LYS A 283 -16.83 -23.63 21.92
CA LYS A 283 -17.85 -24.26 22.76
C LYS A 283 -18.02 -23.67 24.17
N TYR A 284 -17.03 -22.91 24.64
CA TYR A 284 -17.10 -22.24 25.94
C TYR A 284 -17.69 -20.80 25.84
N TYR A 285 -17.91 -20.30 24.60
CA TYR A 285 -18.41 -18.95 24.34
C TYR A 285 -19.37 -18.96 23.15
N GLU A 286 -20.41 -19.80 23.26
CA GLU A 286 -21.37 -20.05 22.17
C GLU A 286 -22.10 -18.77 21.72
N ASP A 287 -22.39 -17.87 22.68
CA ASP A 287 -23.12 -16.61 22.44
C ASP A 287 -22.19 -15.45 22.07
N PHE A 288 -20.87 -15.68 22.05
CA PHE A 288 -19.92 -14.61 21.74
C PHE A 288 -20.16 -13.98 20.36
N GLY A 289 -20.38 -12.66 20.35
CA GLY A 289 -20.66 -11.92 19.14
C GLY A 289 -22.10 -11.99 18.65
N TYR A 290 -23.02 -12.62 19.40
CA TYR A 290 -24.45 -12.49 19.18
C TYR A 290 -24.97 -11.19 19.77
N ARG A 291 -26.01 -10.67 19.16
CA ARG A 291 -26.81 -9.54 19.65
C ARG A 291 -28.27 -9.88 19.43
N ASP A 292 -28.96 -10.33 20.48
CA ASP A 292 -30.33 -10.82 20.38
C ASP A 292 -31.35 -9.70 20.35
N GLU A 293 -30.98 -8.51 20.83
CA GLU A 293 -31.84 -7.36 20.85
C GLU A 293 -31.04 -6.05 20.68
N PHE A 294 -31.74 -4.98 20.32
CA PHE A 294 -31.17 -3.64 20.17
C PHE A 294 -32.20 -2.56 20.46
N VAL A 295 -31.75 -1.37 20.80
CA VAL A 295 -32.62 -0.22 21.14
C VAL A 295 -32.90 0.60 19.89
N VAL A 296 -34.16 1.00 19.73
CA VAL A 296 -34.61 1.94 18.69
C VAL A 296 -35.40 3.06 19.34
N ARG A 297 -35.14 4.30 18.99
CA ARG A 297 -35.90 5.45 19.45
C ARG A 297 -37.22 5.54 18.68
N ASP A 298 -38.33 5.53 19.41
CA ASP A 298 -39.63 5.94 18.92
C ASP A 298 -39.78 7.46 19.09
N TYR A 299 -39.53 8.18 18.01
CA TYR A 299 -39.59 9.65 18.02
C TYR A 299 -40.99 10.21 18.18
N ILE A 300 -42.05 9.42 17.95
CA ILE A 300 -43.44 9.88 18.09
C ILE A 300 -43.79 9.91 19.57
N ASN A 301 -43.48 8.82 20.28
CA ASN A 301 -43.81 8.72 21.72
C ASN A 301 -42.67 9.19 22.61
N ASN A 302 -41.51 9.54 22.03
CA ASN A 302 -40.32 9.94 22.73
C ASN A 302 -39.78 8.87 23.72
N GLU A 303 -39.90 7.62 23.32
CA GLU A 303 -39.51 6.45 24.13
C GLU A 303 -38.49 5.57 23.38
N ASP A 304 -37.67 4.87 24.13
CA ASP A 304 -36.80 3.84 23.58
C ASP A 304 -37.47 2.47 23.65
N LYS A 305 -37.45 1.74 22.55
CA LYS A 305 -38.01 0.39 22.44
C LYS A 305 -36.90 -0.63 22.23
N ILE A 306 -36.96 -1.70 23.00
CA ILE A 306 -36.08 -2.87 22.80
C ILE A 306 -36.72 -3.72 21.71
N ILE A 307 -35.97 -3.99 20.65
CA ILE A 307 -36.40 -4.76 19.49
C ILE A 307 -35.59 -6.06 19.43
N SER A 308 -36.29 -7.17 19.30
CA SER A 308 -35.66 -8.47 19.08
C SER A 308 -34.92 -8.50 17.72
N ASN A 309 -33.71 -9.03 17.72
CA ASN A 309 -32.89 -9.14 16.51
C ASN A 309 -33.05 -10.54 15.88
N ASN A 310 -33.86 -10.64 14.85
CA ASN A 310 -34.09 -11.90 14.11
C ASN A 310 -32.83 -12.51 13.48
N LYS A 311 -31.72 -11.77 13.48
CA LYS A 311 -30.41 -12.22 12.99
C LYS A 311 -29.34 -11.90 14.04
N SER A 312 -29.32 -12.65 15.12
CA SER A 312 -28.45 -12.40 16.29
C SER A 312 -26.96 -12.27 15.94
N ASN A 313 -26.50 -12.91 14.87
CA ASN A 313 -25.13 -12.77 14.38
C ASN A 313 -24.85 -11.41 13.69
N VAL A 314 -25.84 -10.54 13.47
CA VAL A 314 -25.68 -9.20 12.92
C VAL A 314 -25.62 -8.19 14.07
N GLN A 315 -24.50 -7.52 14.21
CA GLN A 315 -24.24 -6.54 15.26
C GLN A 315 -24.88 -5.20 14.90
N LYS A 316 -26.18 -5.08 15.21
CA LYS A 316 -27.00 -3.88 14.88
C LYS A 316 -26.38 -2.59 15.43
N PHE A 317 -26.40 -1.55 14.59
CA PHE A 317 -25.78 -0.24 14.82
C PHE A 317 -24.27 -0.35 15.00
N SER A 318 -23.59 -1.00 14.05
CA SER A 318 -22.13 -0.97 13.92
C SER A 318 -21.65 -0.35 12.60
N GLY A 319 -22.54 -0.14 11.62
CA GLY A 319 -22.25 0.40 10.31
C GLY A 319 -22.05 1.92 10.29
N TYR A 320 -21.33 2.40 9.27
CA TYR A 320 -21.14 3.83 8.99
C TYR A 320 -20.74 4.02 7.52
N SER A 321 -20.66 5.27 7.06
CA SER A 321 -20.14 5.60 5.73
C SER A 321 -19.05 6.66 5.82
N GLN A 322 -18.16 6.68 4.82
CA GLN A 322 -17.06 7.63 4.73
C GLN A 322 -16.82 8.02 3.27
N LEU A 323 -16.53 9.28 3.06
CA LEU A 323 -16.17 9.87 1.79
C LEU A 323 -14.82 10.56 1.95
N ASP A 324 -13.89 10.23 1.04
CA ASP A 324 -12.56 10.82 1.01
C ASP A 324 -12.30 11.45 -0.36
N PHE A 325 -11.66 12.61 -0.36
CA PHE A 325 -11.25 13.31 -1.56
C PHE A 325 -9.81 13.81 -1.37
N ILE A 326 -8.97 13.57 -2.36
CA ILE A 326 -7.61 14.07 -2.41
C ILE A 326 -7.34 14.66 -3.78
N ASN A 327 -6.70 15.81 -3.78
CA ASN A 327 -6.12 16.38 -4.98
C ASN A 327 -4.70 16.83 -4.68
N LYS A 328 -3.74 16.41 -5.50
CA LYS A 328 -2.36 16.88 -5.47
C LYS A 328 -1.97 17.42 -6.83
N VAL A 329 -1.30 18.56 -6.82
CA VAL A 329 -0.71 19.20 -8.01
C VAL A 329 0.76 19.43 -7.74
N ASN A 330 1.63 18.92 -8.60
CA ASN A 330 3.06 19.13 -8.55
C ASN A 330 3.49 20.02 -9.74
N VAL A 331 4.11 21.15 -9.47
CA VAL A 331 4.55 22.11 -10.46
C VAL A 331 6.08 22.19 -10.46
N LYS A 332 6.70 21.94 -11.59
CA LYS A 332 8.14 22.08 -11.79
C LYS A 332 8.49 23.56 -12.01
N LEU A 333 9.07 24.19 -11.00
CA LEU A 333 9.50 25.59 -11.06
C LEU A 333 10.86 25.73 -11.78
N SER A 334 11.76 24.77 -11.54
CA SER A 334 13.05 24.66 -12.22
C SER A 334 13.47 23.20 -12.36
N ASN A 335 14.67 22.91 -12.86
CA ASN A 335 15.15 21.52 -12.94
C ASN A 335 15.33 20.88 -11.55
N ASN A 336 15.61 21.67 -10.55
CA ASN A 336 15.90 21.21 -9.19
C ASN A 336 14.84 21.66 -8.17
N THR A 337 13.79 22.36 -8.59
CA THR A 337 12.80 22.94 -7.68
C THR A 337 11.41 22.60 -8.15
N ASN A 338 10.59 22.08 -7.24
CA ASN A 338 9.17 21.81 -7.48
C ASN A 338 8.32 22.27 -6.29
N LEU A 339 7.08 22.60 -6.59
CA LEU A 339 6.05 23.00 -5.64
C LEU A 339 4.92 21.99 -5.71
N ILE A 340 4.57 21.39 -4.57
CA ILE A 340 3.44 20.48 -4.46
C ILE A 340 2.36 21.14 -3.60
N HIS A 341 1.16 21.26 -4.15
CA HIS A 341 -0.04 21.62 -3.40
C HIS A 341 -0.91 20.38 -3.23
N GLY A 342 -1.40 20.13 -2.02
CA GLY A 342 -2.27 19.00 -1.68
C GLY A 342 -3.49 19.44 -0.89
N ILE A 343 -4.66 18.94 -1.28
CA ILE A 343 -5.93 19.04 -0.53
C ILE A 343 -6.35 17.65 -0.14
N TYR A 344 -6.71 17.46 1.13
CA TYR A 344 -7.15 16.19 1.72
C TYR A 344 -8.43 16.44 2.48
N LEU A 345 -9.49 15.77 2.09
CA LEU A 345 -10.81 15.86 2.73
C LEU A 345 -11.25 14.45 3.11
N SER A 346 -11.67 14.27 4.35
CA SER A 346 -12.36 13.06 4.81
C SER A 346 -13.60 13.47 5.61
N LYS A 347 -14.73 12.82 5.32
CA LYS A 347 -16.01 13.04 6.02
C LYS A 347 -16.67 11.70 6.28
N SER A 348 -17.08 11.45 7.52
CA SER A 348 -17.88 10.28 7.87
C SER A 348 -19.31 10.62 8.24
N SER A 349 -20.19 9.62 8.18
CA SER A 349 -21.46 9.63 8.92
C SER A 349 -21.20 9.48 10.42
N ASN A 350 -22.26 9.37 11.22
CA ASN A 350 -22.16 8.94 12.60
C ASN A 350 -21.54 7.54 12.66
N ILE A 351 -20.64 7.33 13.62
CA ILE A 351 -19.90 6.09 13.84
C ILE A 351 -20.33 5.52 15.19
N PRO A 352 -21.22 4.53 15.19
CA PRO A 352 -21.74 3.98 16.44
C PRO A 352 -20.67 3.30 17.28
N ARG A 353 -20.72 3.51 18.58
CA ARG A 353 -19.91 2.84 19.61
C ARG A 353 -20.58 1.53 20.02
N TYR A 354 -20.43 0.51 19.20
CA TYR A 354 -21.03 -0.80 19.42
C TYR A 354 -20.72 -1.39 20.80
N ASP A 355 -19.49 -1.24 21.27
CA ASP A 355 -19.05 -1.66 22.61
C ASP A 355 -19.83 -0.99 23.77
N ARG A 356 -20.45 0.15 23.53
CA ARG A 356 -21.28 0.84 24.50
C ARG A 356 -22.75 0.48 24.36
N LEU A 357 -23.21 0.27 23.14
CA LEU A 357 -24.61 -0.05 22.85
C LEU A 357 -25.05 -1.45 23.31
N ILE A 358 -24.07 -2.31 23.66
CA ILE A 358 -24.33 -3.67 24.21
C ILE A 358 -24.26 -3.72 25.73
N LEU A 359 -24.05 -2.58 26.41
CA LEU A 359 -24.00 -2.55 27.87
C LEU A 359 -25.40 -2.45 28.48
N TYR A 360 -25.59 -3.15 29.57
CA TYR A 360 -26.79 -3.13 30.39
C TYR A 360 -26.47 -2.56 31.78
N GLU A 361 -27.43 -1.92 32.43
CA GLU A 361 -27.34 -1.51 33.83
C GLU A 361 -27.74 -2.64 34.75
N ASP A 362 -28.73 -3.39 34.34
CA ASP A 362 -29.19 -4.65 34.98
C ASP A 362 -29.47 -5.69 33.88
N ILE A 363 -30.07 -6.82 34.24
CA ILE A 363 -30.32 -7.94 33.30
C ILE A 363 -31.26 -7.55 32.14
N PHE A 364 -32.12 -6.57 32.32
CA PHE A 364 -33.19 -6.24 31.38
C PHE A 364 -33.09 -4.83 30.80
N THR A 365 -32.32 -3.94 31.43
CA THR A 365 -32.29 -2.50 31.06
C THR A 365 -31.03 -2.14 30.32
N PRO A 366 -31.11 -1.84 29.01
CA PRO A 366 -29.95 -1.30 28.27
C PRO A 366 -29.45 -0.01 28.91
N LYS A 367 -28.15 0.16 28.96
CA LYS A 367 -27.54 1.38 29.51
C LYS A 367 -27.71 2.60 28.63
N TYR A 368 -27.58 2.42 27.33
CA TYR A 368 -27.60 3.52 26.36
C TYR A 368 -28.69 3.30 25.30
N GLY A 369 -29.44 4.33 25.01
CA GLY A 369 -30.32 4.41 23.84
C GLY A 369 -29.53 4.76 22.59
N GLU A 370 -28.52 5.65 22.71
CA GLU A 370 -27.63 6.04 21.64
C GLU A 370 -26.21 6.27 22.15
N TRP A 371 -25.23 5.87 21.32
CA TRP A 371 -23.85 6.22 21.57
C TRP A 371 -23.05 6.18 20.24
N TYR A 372 -22.53 7.33 19.79
CA TYR A 372 -21.75 7.41 18.54
C TYR A 372 -20.76 8.57 18.58
N TYR A 373 -19.76 8.49 17.71
CA TYR A 373 -18.90 9.59 17.32
C TYR A 373 -19.32 10.13 15.98
N GLY A 374 -19.07 11.41 15.74
CA GLY A 374 -19.27 12.02 14.44
C GLY A 374 -20.61 12.78 14.29
N PRO A 375 -20.87 13.26 13.08
CA PRO A 375 -20.04 13.06 11.89
C PRO A 375 -18.65 13.68 12.06
N ASN A 376 -17.63 12.95 11.60
CA ASN A 376 -16.25 13.45 11.61
C ASN A 376 -15.97 14.21 10.33
N TYR A 377 -15.16 15.26 10.43
CA TYR A 377 -14.71 16.05 9.29
C TYR A 377 -13.24 16.39 9.46
N PHE A 378 -12.45 16.08 8.44
CA PHE A 378 -11.05 16.42 8.33
C PHE A 378 -10.78 17.10 7.01
N LEU A 379 -10.19 18.29 7.03
CA LEU A 379 -9.69 19.00 5.86
C LEU A 379 -8.26 19.44 6.12
N MET A 380 -7.34 19.09 5.22
CA MET A 380 -5.97 19.58 5.25
C MET A 380 -5.61 20.19 3.90
N ASN A 381 -5.05 21.39 3.93
CA ASN A 381 -4.33 21.99 2.82
C ASN A 381 -2.84 21.99 3.14
N LYS A 382 -2.04 21.54 2.18
CA LYS A 382 -0.57 21.45 2.30
C LYS A 382 0.09 22.10 1.09
N ILE A 383 1.13 22.88 1.35
CA ILE A 383 2.06 23.39 0.34
C ILE A 383 3.44 22.88 0.71
N GLU A 384 4.12 22.25 -0.24
CA GLU A 384 5.46 21.72 -0.08
C GLU A 384 6.37 22.28 -1.18
N LEU A 385 7.43 22.97 -0.80
CA LEU A 385 8.48 23.42 -1.69
C LEU A 385 9.72 22.56 -1.51
N ASN A 386 10.16 21.90 -2.57
CA ASN A 386 11.38 21.09 -2.59
C ASN A 386 12.42 21.73 -3.49
N ASN A 387 13.65 21.82 -3.02
CA ASN A 387 14.81 22.23 -3.81
C ASN A 387 15.95 21.23 -3.60
N PHE A 388 16.36 20.57 -4.67
CA PHE A 388 17.42 19.56 -4.69
C PHE A 388 18.73 20.08 -5.28
N ARG A 389 18.91 21.38 -5.31
CA ARG A 389 20.16 22.01 -5.77
C ARG A 389 21.20 21.94 -4.65
N LYS A 390 22.27 21.20 -4.88
CA LYS A 390 23.42 21.21 -3.97
C LYS A 390 24.08 22.57 -3.98
N THR A 391 24.31 23.14 -2.80
CA THR A 391 24.98 24.41 -2.55
C THR A 391 26.10 24.21 -1.54
N ASN A 392 26.86 25.25 -1.23
CA ASN A 392 27.87 25.20 -0.15
C ASN A 392 27.24 25.11 1.25
N TYR A 393 25.93 25.36 1.38
CA TYR A 393 25.24 25.45 2.69
C TYR A 393 24.28 24.28 2.92
N TYR A 394 23.76 23.65 1.86
CA TYR A 394 22.84 22.52 1.94
C TYR A 394 22.86 21.69 0.66
N ASP A 395 22.57 20.41 0.78
CA ASP A 395 22.42 19.49 -0.35
C ASP A 395 20.96 19.46 -0.87
N ALA A 396 20.00 19.66 0.02
CA ALA A 396 18.59 19.77 -0.32
C ALA A 396 17.86 20.65 0.70
N PHE A 397 16.76 21.27 0.25
CA PHE A 397 15.90 22.09 1.09
C PHE A 397 14.45 21.72 0.88
N LYS A 398 13.71 21.55 1.98
CA LYS A 398 12.28 21.23 1.98
C LYS A 398 11.53 22.14 2.95
N LEU A 399 10.49 22.81 2.46
CA LEU A 399 9.59 23.64 3.25
C LEU A 399 8.16 23.08 3.14
N ASN A 400 7.53 22.81 4.27
CA ASN A 400 6.13 22.40 4.35
C ASN A 400 5.32 23.43 5.14
N ILE A 401 4.21 23.86 4.57
CA ILE A 401 3.20 24.69 5.23
C ILE A 401 1.88 23.96 5.13
N SER A 402 1.18 23.79 6.24
CA SER A 402 -0.13 23.13 6.25
C SER A 402 -1.12 23.83 7.17
N ASN A 403 -2.39 23.77 6.79
CA ASN A 403 -3.53 24.15 7.61
C ASN A 403 -4.49 22.97 7.72
N GLN A 404 -5.00 22.69 8.91
CA GLN A 404 -5.89 21.59 9.19
C GLN A 404 -7.16 22.09 9.89
N ILE A 405 -8.31 21.58 9.46
CA ILE A 405 -9.60 21.75 10.13
C ILE A 405 -10.09 20.37 10.52
N VAL A 406 -10.24 20.14 11.82
CA VAL A 406 -10.71 18.88 12.38
C VAL A 406 -11.98 19.16 13.18
N LYS A 407 -13.05 18.44 12.84
CA LYS A 407 -14.30 18.47 13.60
C LYS A 407 -14.66 17.04 13.98
N GLU A 408 -14.86 16.84 15.25
CA GLU A 408 -15.26 15.58 15.82
C GLU A 408 -16.26 15.85 16.94
N SER A 409 -17.30 15.03 17.03
CA SER A 409 -18.29 15.13 18.08
C SER A 409 -18.51 13.77 18.75
N ARG A 410 -19.01 13.80 19.97
CA ARG A 410 -19.34 12.63 20.77
C ARG A 410 -20.74 12.79 21.30
N HIS A 411 -21.59 11.81 21.02
CA HIS A 411 -22.98 11.80 21.42
C HIS A 411 -23.28 10.54 22.23
N SER A 412 -23.95 10.72 23.33
CA SER A 412 -24.44 9.62 24.15
C SER A 412 -25.74 10.02 24.85
N ARG A 413 -26.67 9.13 24.86
CA ARG A 413 -27.95 9.28 25.54
C ARG A 413 -28.24 7.98 26.29
N LEU A 414 -28.61 8.09 27.57
CA LEU A 414 -29.05 6.93 28.35
C LEU A 414 -30.38 6.40 27.82
N PHE A 415 -30.68 5.15 28.12
CA PHE A 415 -31.93 4.52 27.76
C PHE A 415 -33.11 5.28 28.40
N ASN A 416 -34.13 5.59 27.60
CA ASN A 416 -35.33 6.35 27.99
C ASN A 416 -35.08 7.77 28.60
N ASN A 417 -33.97 8.37 28.24
CA ASN A 417 -33.67 9.73 28.70
C ASN A 417 -33.85 10.77 27.57
#